data_f524dcd7c4e2bd40f657cee0f16b12af
#
_entry.id   f524dcd7c4e2bd40f657cee0f16b12af
#
_cell.length_a   1.000
_cell.length_b   1.000
_cell.length_c   1.000
_cell.angle_alpha   90.00
_cell.angle_beta   90.00
_cell.angle_gamma   90.00
#
_symmetry.space_group_name_H-M   'P 1'
#
loop_
_entity.id
_entity.type
_entity.pdbx_description
1 polymer ?
#
loop_
_entity_poly.entity_id
_entity_poly.type
_entity_poly.pdbx_seq_one_letter_code
_entity_poly.pdbx_strand_id
1 'polypeptide(L)'
;MPARRFQKVLAANRGEIAIRIFRACYDLGLNTVAMYSKEDTLSLFRTKADEAYLIGEKNSPLGAYLDIGEIIDLARRRGVDAIHPGYGFLSENADFVRACEEAGIAFIGPKSDTMARMGDKLAAKQIAIGCGVPIVPGCTEPLRDGDEALE
;
A
#
# COMPACT_ATOMS: atom_id res chain seq x y z
N MET A 1 -4.21 20.76 -14.61
CA MET A 1 -2.78 20.58 -14.25
C MET A 1 -2.22 19.51 -15.17
N PRO A 2 -1.00 19.64 -15.73
CA PRO A 2 -0.40 18.55 -16.49
C PRO A 2 -0.27 17.32 -15.57
N ALA A 3 -0.56 16.14 -16.13
CA ALA A 3 -0.42 14.89 -15.38
C ALA A 3 1.04 14.73 -14.93
N ARG A 4 1.25 14.42 -13.65
CA ARG A 4 2.59 14.12 -13.13
C ARG A 4 3.10 12.88 -13.85
N ARG A 5 4.18 12.99 -14.59
CA ARG A 5 4.84 11.84 -15.21
C ARG A 5 5.76 11.21 -14.18
N PHE A 6 5.49 9.98 -13.80
CA PHE A 6 6.41 9.17 -13.01
C PHE A 6 7.55 8.66 -13.88
N GLN A 7 8.71 8.44 -13.30
CA GLN A 7 9.87 7.84 -13.94
C GLN A 7 10.31 6.56 -13.22
N LYS A 8 10.07 6.49 -11.89
CA LYS A 8 10.52 5.37 -11.08
C LYS A 8 9.47 5.00 -10.03
N VAL A 9 9.10 3.71 -10.02
CA VAL A 9 8.07 3.16 -9.13
C VAL A 9 8.69 2.09 -8.23
N LEU A 10 8.42 2.18 -6.93
CA LEU A 10 8.73 1.14 -5.95
C LEU A 10 7.49 0.27 -5.71
N ALA A 11 7.63 -1.05 -5.80
CA ALA A 11 6.61 -1.99 -5.34
C ALA A 11 6.83 -2.29 -3.86
N ALA A 12 5.96 -1.73 -2.99
CA ALA A 12 5.97 -2.00 -1.55
C ALA A 12 5.26 -3.33 -1.24
N ASN A 13 5.73 -4.40 -1.87
CA ASN A 13 5.18 -5.74 -1.76
C ASN A 13 6.20 -6.79 -2.25
N ARG A 14 5.81 -8.06 -2.26
CA ARG A 14 6.65 -9.20 -2.64
C ARG A 14 5.92 -10.17 -3.59
N GLY A 15 6.62 -11.20 -4.02
CA GLY A 15 6.02 -12.33 -4.74
C GLY A 15 5.42 -11.94 -6.10
N GLU A 16 4.28 -12.56 -6.42
CA GLU A 16 3.66 -12.43 -7.74
C GLU A 16 3.12 -11.02 -8.00
N ILE A 17 2.58 -10.33 -6.97
CA ILE A 17 2.02 -8.99 -7.18
C ILE A 17 3.12 -7.98 -7.50
N ALA A 18 4.31 -8.10 -6.90
CA ALA A 18 5.44 -7.26 -7.26
C ALA A 18 5.83 -7.46 -8.73
N ILE A 19 5.86 -8.71 -9.23
CA ILE A 19 6.12 -9.01 -10.65
C ILE A 19 5.08 -8.37 -11.56
N ARG A 20 3.81 -8.41 -11.19
CA ARG A 20 2.73 -7.80 -11.98
C ARG A 20 2.87 -6.28 -12.05
N ILE A 21 3.23 -5.65 -10.92
CA ILE A 21 3.50 -4.20 -10.86
C ILE A 21 4.67 -3.87 -11.79
N PHE A 22 5.79 -4.61 -11.73
CA PHE A 22 6.96 -4.37 -12.58
C PHE A 22 6.63 -4.53 -14.07
N ARG A 23 5.81 -5.51 -14.44
CA ARG A 23 5.35 -5.67 -15.82
C ARG A 23 4.57 -4.44 -16.29
N ALA A 24 3.60 -3.96 -15.52
CA ALA A 24 2.84 -2.77 -15.87
C ALA A 24 3.73 -1.53 -15.97
N CYS A 25 4.73 -1.39 -15.08
CA CYS A 25 5.71 -0.31 -15.16
C CYS A 25 6.56 -0.41 -16.42
N TYR A 26 7.03 -1.61 -16.79
CA TYR A 26 7.80 -1.84 -18.01
C TYR A 26 7.00 -1.45 -19.27
N ASP A 27 5.73 -1.84 -19.35
CA ASP A 27 4.85 -1.50 -20.47
C ASP A 27 4.62 0.01 -20.60
N LEU A 28 4.75 0.75 -19.47
CA LEU A 28 4.66 2.21 -19.41
C LEU A 28 6.02 2.92 -19.56
N GLY A 29 7.12 2.19 -19.73
CA GLY A 29 8.47 2.75 -19.83
C GLY A 29 8.98 3.36 -18.52
N LEU A 30 8.55 2.82 -17.35
CA LEU A 30 8.95 3.28 -16.04
C LEU A 30 10.02 2.35 -15.42
N ASN A 31 11.00 2.93 -14.75
CA ASN A 31 11.96 2.18 -13.96
C ASN A 31 11.32 1.60 -12.69
N THR A 32 11.80 0.46 -12.24
CA THR A 32 11.21 -0.30 -11.14
C THR A 32 12.19 -0.55 -10.01
N VAL A 33 11.68 -0.47 -8.77
CA VAL A 33 12.44 -0.76 -7.56
C VAL A 33 11.72 -1.87 -6.79
N ALA A 34 12.43 -2.97 -6.53
CA ALA A 34 12.01 -4.01 -5.61
C ALA A 34 12.62 -3.74 -4.23
N MET A 35 11.88 -4.07 -3.19
CA MET A 35 12.39 -4.22 -1.83
C MET A 35 12.18 -5.66 -1.38
N TYR A 36 13.11 -6.24 -0.61
CA TYR A 36 13.01 -7.64 -0.19
C TYR A 36 13.62 -7.86 1.19
N SER A 37 13.01 -8.74 1.99
CA SER A 37 13.58 -9.21 3.24
C SER A 37 14.69 -10.23 3.00
N LYS A 38 15.46 -10.55 4.04
CA LYS A 38 16.54 -11.54 3.98
C LYS A 38 16.04 -12.91 3.47
N GLU A 39 14.83 -13.30 3.85
CA GLU A 39 14.21 -14.57 3.46
C GLU A 39 13.86 -14.60 1.97
N ASP A 40 13.60 -13.45 1.38
CA ASP A 40 13.29 -13.31 -0.03
C ASP A 40 14.52 -13.09 -0.93
N THR A 41 15.73 -13.26 -0.40
CA THR A 41 16.99 -13.06 -1.15
C THR A 41 17.05 -13.89 -2.45
N LEU A 42 16.45 -15.07 -2.48
CA LEU A 42 16.40 -15.94 -3.66
C LEU A 42 15.05 -15.85 -4.41
N SER A 43 14.14 -14.99 -3.98
CA SER A 43 12.84 -14.86 -4.60
C SER A 43 12.91 -14.24 -6.00
N LEU A 44 12.14 -14.80 -6.94
CA LEU A 44 12.16 -14.41 -8.35
C LEU A 44 11.81 -12.94 -8.57
N PHE A 45 10.88 -12.38 -7.80
CA PHE A 45 10.39 -11.02 -8.04
C PHE A 45 11.50 -9.97 -7.99
N ARG A 46 12.51 -10.13 -7.12
CA ARG A 46 13.61 -9.18 -7.02
C ARG A 46 14.47 -9.08 -8.28
N THR A 47 14.53 -10.17 -9.08
CA THR A 47 15.27 -10.19 -10.36
C THR A 47 14.46 -9.65 -11.53
N LYS A 48 13.19 -9.25 -11.28
CA LYS A 48 12.27 -8.71 -12.30
C LYS A 48 12.16 -7.19 -12.25
N ALA A 49 12.78 -6.56 -11.25
CA ALA A 49 12.89 -5.11 -11.16
C ALA A 49 14.26 -4.65 -11.71
N ASP A 50 14.35 -3.38 -12.11
CA ASP A 50 15.61 -2.76 -12.53
C ASP A 50 16.58 -2.62 -11.36
N GLU A 51 16.05 -2.33 -10.17
CA GLU A 51 16.81 -2.22 -8.92
C GLU A 51 16.13 -3.06 -7.82
N ALA A 52 16.93 -3.68 -6.92
CA ALA A 52 16.42 -4.45 -5.80
C ALA A 52 17.25 -4.20 -4.54
N TYR A 53 16.57 -3.93 -3.40
CA TYR A 53 17.21 -3.56 -2.15
C TYR A 53 16.74 -4.41 -0.98
N LEU A 54 17.69 -4.85 -0.16
CA LEU A 54 17.42 -5.52 1.11
C LEU A 54 16.88 -4.49 2.11
N ILE A 55 15.82 -4.87 2.81
CA ILE A 55 15.17 -4.12 3.88
C ILE A 55 15.01 -4.99 5.12
N GLY A 56 14.82 -4.36 6.27
CA GLY A 56 14.43 -5.05 7.50
C GLY A 56 15.50 -5.97 8.07
N GLU A 57 16.79 -5.67 7.94
CA GLU A 57 17.86 -6.54 8.46
C GLU A 57 17.71 -6.89 9.94
N LYS A 58 17.08 -6.03 10.72
CA LYS A 58 16.83 -6.21 12.16
C LYS A 58 15.39 -6.61 12.49
N ASN A 59 14.52 -6.71 11.49
CA ASN A 59 13.10 -6.99 11.65
C ASN A 59 12.81 -8.47 11.41
N SER A 60 11.61 -8.92 11.84
CA SER A 60 11.08 -10.20 11.40
C SER A 60 10.82 -10.17 9.88
N PRO A 61 10.70 -11.34 9.22
CA PRO A 61 10.46 -11.40 7.77
C PRO A 61 9.29 -10.57 7.28
N LEU A 62 8.18 -10.59 8.02
CA LEU A 62 7.00 -9.77 7.73
C LEU A 62 7.19 -8.32 8.20
N GLY A 63 7.87 -8.11 9.32
CA GLY A 63 8.16 -6.77 9.87
C GLY A 63 8.93 -5.89 8.90
N ALA A 64 9.80 -6.47 8.08
CA ALA A 64 10.51 -5.76 7.02
C ALA A 64 9.56 -5.04 6.04
N TYR A 65 8.46 -5.70 5.65
CA TYR A 65 7.46 -5.15 4.73
C TYR A 65 6.44 -4.22 5.40
N LEU A 66 6.50 -4.06 6.72
CA LEU A 66 5.63 -3.19 7.52
C LEU A 66 6.36 -1.99 8.11
N ASP A 67 7.67 -1.86 7.88
CA ASP A 67 8.48 -0.74 8.35
C ASP A 67 8.33 0.47 7.43
N ILE A 68 7.36 1.32 7.76
CA ILE A 68 7.05 2.54 7.01
C ILE A 68 8.29 3.43 6.88
N GLY A 69 9.04 3.61 7.98
CA GLY A 69 10.21 4.49 8.00
C GLY A 69 11.28 4.03 7.02
N GLU A 70 11.65 2.75 7.07
CA GLU A 70 12.67 2.18 6.19
C GLU A 70 12.25 2.20 4.72
N ILE A 71 10.96 1.93 4.43
CA ILE A 71 10.43 1.97 3.05
C ILE A 71 10.50 3.39 2.48
N ILE A 72 10.08 4.41 3.24
CA ILE A 72 10.13 5.81 2.81
C ILE A 72 11.59 6.27 2.63
N ASP A 73 12.48 5.90 3.54
CA ASP A 73 13.90 6.23 3.44
C ASP A 73 14.55 5.58 2.20
N LEU A 74 14.23 4.33 1.91
CA LEU A 74 14.66 3.65 0.69
C LEU A 74 14.16 4.41 -0.55
N ALA A 75 12.87 4.74 -0.59
CA ALA A 75 12.24 5.43 -1.71
C ALA A 75 12.91 6.80 -1.97
N ARG A 76 13.16 7.58 -0.91
CA ARG A 76 13.87 8.86 -1.00
C ARG A 76 15.30 8.71 -1.54
N ARG A 77 16.07 7.79 -0.96
CA ARG A 77 17.48 7.55 -1.36
C ARG A 77 17.60 7.09 -2.82
N ARG A 78 16.58 6.45 -3.36
CA ARG A 78 16.57 5.92 -4.73
C ARG A 78 15.82 6.79 -5.74
N GLY A 79 15.36 7.96 -5.32
CA GLY A 79 14.64 8.90 -6.19
C GLY A 79 13.36 8.31 -6.77
N VAL A 80 12.60 7.57 -5.93
CA VAL A 80 11.31 6.99 -6.31
C VAL A 80 10.26 8.09 -6.38
N ASP A 81 9.51 8.14 -7.47
CA ASP A 81 8.43 9.11 -7.68
C ASP A 81 7.08 8.63 -7.13
N ALA A 82 6.87 7.31 -7.17
CA ALA A 82 5.61 6.70 -6.74
C ALA A 82 5.83 5.33 -6.10
N ILE A 83 4.96 4.99 -5.15
CA ILE A 83 4.93 3.69 -4.49
C ILE A 83 3.62 2.98 -4.81
N HIS A 84 3.71 1.74 -5.29
CA HIS A 84 2.57 0.85 -5.44
C HIS A 84 2.56 -0.17 -4.31
N PRO A 85 1.54 -0.19 -3.44
CA PRO A 85 1.51 -1.08 -2.28
C PRO A 85 1.12 -2.52 -2.62
N GLY A 86 0.58 -2.78 -3.81
CA GLY A 86 -0.04 -4.05 -4.13
C GLY A 86 -1.32 -4.29 -3.33
N TYR A 87 -1.44 -5.44 -2.71
CA TYR A 87 -2.51 -5.81 -1.76
C TYR A 87 -1.90 -6.42 -0.48
N GLY A 88 -2.64 -6.41 0.63
CA GLY A 88 -2.10 -6.79 1.95
C GLY A 88 -1.02 -5.82 2.45
N PHE A 89 -0.25 -6.22 3.44
CA PHE A 89 0.78 -5.38 4.08
C PHE A 89 0.28 -3.95 4.40
N LEU A 90 0.87 -2.95 3.76
CA LEU A 90 0.56 -1.54 3.98
C LEU A 90 -0.46 -0.96 2.97
N SER A 91 -1.09 -1.80 2.13
CA SER A 91 -1.99 -1.32 1.07
C SER A 91 -3.23 -0.59 1.60
N GLU A 92 -3.65 -0.87 2.83
CA GLU A 92 -4.79 -0.25 3.50
C GLU A 92 -4.38 0.56 4.74
N ASN A 93 -3.10 0.93 4.84
CA ASN A 93 -2.56 1.65 5.98
C ASN A 93 -2.50 3.16 5.72
N ALA A 94 -3.37 3.92 6.40
CA ALA A 94 -3.46 5.38 6.25
C ALA A 94 -2.17 6.12 6.66
N ASP A 95 -1.42 5.60 7.65
CA ASP A 95 -0.17 6.21 8.10
C ASP A 95 0.93 6.06 7.05
N PHE A 96 0.95 4.94 6.33
CA PHE A 96 1.86 4.75 5.20
C PHE A 96 1.56 5.74 4.06
N VAL A 97 0.28 5.93 3.73
CA VAL A 97 -0.12 6.93 2.72
C VAL A 97 0.30 8.32 3.14
N ARG A 98 0.06 8.69 4.41
CA ARG A 98 0.48 9.99 4.97
C ARG A 98 2.00 10.18 4.88
N ALA A 99 2.78 9.15 5.23
CA ALA A 99 4.23 9.19 5.12
C ALA A 99 4.71 9.39 3.66
N CYS A 100 4.03 8.78 2.69
CA CYS A 100 4.28 9.02 1.26
C CYS A 100 3.98 10.48 0.89
N GLU A 101 2.81 11.00 1.29
CA GLU A 101 2.39 12.38 1.04
C GLU A 101 3.40 13.39 1.60
N GLU A 102 3.82 13.23 2.85
CA GLU A 102 4.83 14.06 3.52
C GLU A 102 6.22 13.97 2.85
N ALA A 103 6.54 12.81 2.29
CA ALA A 103 7.78 12.60 1.54
C ALA A 103 7.74 13.19 0.12
N GLY A 104 6.58 13.68 -0.35
CA GLY A 104 6.36 14.12 -1.72
C GLY A 104 6.36 12.97 -2.74
N ILE A 105 6.20 11.73 -2.29
CA ILE A 105 6.11 10.51 -3.10
C ILE A 105 4.63 10.21 -3.36
N ALA A 106 4.26 9.91 -4.59
CA ALA A 106 2.88 9.55 -4.90
C ALA A 106 2.57 8.14 -4.42
N PHE A 107 1.56 7.99 -3.58
CA PHE A 107 0.99 6.67 -3.28
C PHE A 107 0.01 6.29 -4.41
N ILE A 108 0.18 5.11 -5.02
CA ILE A 108 -0.73 4.61 -6.05
C ILE A 108 -1.91 3.96 -5.36
N GLY A 109 -2.91 4.77 -5.06
CA GLY A 109 -4.09 4.41 -4.29
C GLY A 109 -4.85 5.65 -3.82
N PRO A 110 -5.80 5.51 -2.87
CA PRO A 110 -6.54 6.63 -2.29
C PRO A 110 -5.64 7.50 -1.41
N LYS A 111 -6.11 8.72 -1.12
CA LYS A 111 -5.46 9.62 -0.15
C LYS A 111 -5.58 9.08 1.27
N SER A 112 -4.70 9.54 2.16
CA SER A 112 -4.67 9.12 3.58
C SER A 112 -6.01 9.30 4.30
N ASP A 113 -6.68 10.44 4.11
CA ASP A 113 -8.01 10.70 4.70
C ASP A 113 -9.08 9.73 4.17
N THR A 114 -9.06 9.45 2.88
CA THR A 114 -10.01 8.51 2.27
C THR A 114 -9.77 7.10 2.81
N MET A 115 -8.50 6.69 2.89
CA MET A 115 -8.11 5.38 3.42
C MET A 115 -8.53 5.22 4.88
N ALA A 116 -8.28 6.23 5.72
CA ALA A 116 -8.68 6.20 7.13
C ALA A 116 -10.20 6.06 7.29
N ARG A 117 -10.98 6.82 6.52
CA ARG A 117 -12.45 6.77 6.57
C ARG A 117 -13.04 5.47 6.04
N MET A 118 -12.44 4.87 5.01
CA MET A 118 -12.90 3.62 4.41
C MET A 118 -12.40 2.37 5.16
N GLY A 119 -11.37 2.50 5.98
CA GLY A 119 -10.85 1.43 6.84
C GLY A 119 -11.76 1.10 8.02
N ASP A 120 -12.59 2.04 8.47
CA ASP A 120 -13.62 1.81 9.47
C ASP A 120 -14.91 1.30 8.81
N LYS A 121 -15.36 0.09 9.18
CA LYS A 121 -16.53 -0.56 8.57
C LYS A 121 -17.82 0.26 8.72
N LEU A 122 -18.02 0.89 9.86
CA LEU A 122 -19.23 1.67 10.15
C LEU A 122 -19.19 2.99 9.39
N ALA A 123 -18.07 3.68 9.41
CA ALA A 123 -17.86 4.91 8.64
C ALA A 123 -18.00 4.66 7.14
N ALA A 124 -17.40 3.60 6.61
CA ALA A 124 -17.54 3.21 5.20
C ALA A 124 -18.98 2.93 4.81
N LYS A 125 -19.74 2.23 5.68
CA LYS A 125 -21.17 1.95 5.47
C LYS A 125 -22.01 3.22 5.45
N GLN A 126 -21.77 4.15 6.39
CA GLN A 126 -22.45 5.45 6.43
C GLN A 126 -22.16 6.30 5.17
N ILE A 127 -20.91 6.31 4.72
CA ILE A 127 -20.50 6.98 3.48
C ILE A 127 -21.23 6.39 2.28
N ALA A 128 -21.29 5.05 2.17
CA ALA A 128 -21.99 4.36 1.08
C ALA A 128 -23.48 4.73 1.05
N ILE A 129 -24.16 4.74 2.23
CA ILE A 129 -25.55 5.17 2.36
C ILE A 129 -25.73 6.61 1.88
N GLY A 130 -24.86 7.53 2.36
CA GLY A 130 -24.91 8.94 1.98
C GLY A 130 -24.69 9.20 0.48
N CYS A 131 -23.99 8.28 -0.19
CA CYS A 131 -23.77 8.32 -1.64
C CYS A 131 -24.85 7.57 -2.45
N GLY A 132 -25.87 6.98 -1.81
CA GLY A 132 -26.91 6.19 -2.48
C GLY A 132 -26.41 4.84 -3.00
N VAL A 133 -25.29 4.34 -2.51
CA VAL A 133 -24.75 3.01 -2.88
C VAL A 133 -25.52 1.94 -2.12
N PRO A 134 -26.05 0.90 -2.80
CA PRO A 134 -26.70 -0.23 -2.13
C PRO A 134 -25.75 -0.92 -1.15
N ILE A 135 -26.22 -1.19 0.06
CA ILE A 135 -25.45 -1.88 1.09
C ILE A 135 -26.14 -3.17 1.52
N VAL A 136 -25.36 -4.11 2.02
CA VAL A 136 -25.91 -5.30 2.69
C VAL A 136 -26.57 -4.84 4.01
N PRO A 137 -27.84 -5.27 4.30
CA PRO A 137 -28.48 -4.98 5.57
C PRO A 137 -27.63 -5.39 6.78
N GLY A 138 -27.69 -4.62 7.85
CA GLY A 138 -26.94 -4.88 9.08
C GLY A 138 -26.78 -3.58 9.89
N CYS A 139 -26.21 -3.71 11.10
CA CYS A 139 -26.03 -2.60 12.02
C CYS A 139 -25.22 -1.45 11.41
N THR A 140 -25.65 -0.23 11.70
CA THR A 140 -24.96 1.02 11.34
C THR A 140 -24.25 1.67 12.53
N GLU A 141 -24.41 1.10 13.72
CA GLU A 141 -23.82 1.53 14.97
C GLU A 141 -23.11 0.35 15.67
N PRO A 142 -22.10 0.60 16.51
CA PRO A 142 -21.45 -0.44 17.29
C PRO A 142 -22.47 -1.11 18.23
N LEU A 143 -22.47 -2.45 18.27
CA LEU A 143 -23.27 -3.20 19.24
C LEU A 143 -22.70 -2.98 20.65
N ARG A 144 -23.58 -2.83 21.64
CA ARG A 144 -23.20 -2.57 23.03
C ARG A 144 -22.71 -3.82 23.74
N ASP A 145 -23.31 -4.95 23.46
CA ASP A 145 -23.01 -6.24 24.08
C ASP A 145 -23.43 -7.42 23.20
N GLY A 146 -23.23 -8.64 23.74
CA GLY A 146 -23.58 -9.89 23.05
C GLY A 146 -25.07 -10.16 22.93
N ASP A 147 -25.89 -9.61 23.81
CA ASP A 147 -27.35 -9.82 23.80
C ASP A 147 -27.99 -9.02 22.66
N GLU A 148 -27.51 -7.79 22.41
CA GLU A 148 -27.92 -6.98 21.25
C GLU A 148 -27.52 -7.61 19.90
N ALA A 149 -26.53 -8.51 19.90
CA ALA A 149 -26.12 -9.23 18.71
C ALA A 149 -27.03 -10.43 18.35
N LEU A 150 -27.89 -10.85 19.28
CA LEU A 150 -28.82 -11.98 19.11
C LEU A 150 -30.23 -11.55 18.68
N GLU A 151 -30.53 -10.25 18.74
CA GLU A 151 -31.76 -9.63 18.21
C GLU A 151 -31.62 -9.29 16.72
#